data_8641abc2b8c361ad6e48c4cb6889c17f
#
_entry.id   8641abc2b8c361ad6e48c4cb6889c17f
#
_cell.length_a   1.000
_cell.length_b   1.000
_cell.length_c   1.000
_cell.angle_alpha   90.00
_cell.angle_beta   90.00
_cell.angle_gamma   90.00
#
_symmetry.space_group_name_H-M   'P 1'
#
loop_
_entity.id
_entity.type
_entity.pdbx_description
1 polymer ?
#
loop_
_entity_poly.entity_id
_entity_poly.type
_entity_poly.pdbx_seq_one_letter_code
_entity_poly.pdbx_strand_id
1 'polypeptide(L)'
;AKTIVEGKIKNMKVVLQKYQRNHPEMCFESFIEELDILLQELPRKEKVSSVFGLEGRASATYYSCFGKMFRKELQFEFRTKHPPLDPVNALLSLGYTLITNEMLSAVVSIGFDPYIGFLHGIEYGRPSLPLDLIEEFRAPIVDRLVLEIVNKGILGSDDFEKTEEGVFLKESPRKTFFTQYEKRMLETLQNPDDGTETNWRKL
;
A
#
# COMPACT_ATOMS: atom_id res chain seq x y z
N ALA A 1 -8.07 -0.31 -15.87
CA ALA A 1 -6.75 0.29 -15.54
C ALA A 1 -6.88 1.70 -14.97
N LYS A 2 -7.48 2.68 -15.70
CA LYS A 2 -7.57 4.08 -15.22
C LYS A 2 -8.26 4.19 -13.86
N THR A 3 -9.41 3.58 -13.68
CA THR A 3 -10.18 3.59 -12.43
C THR A 3 -9.35 3.10 -11.25
N ILE A 4 -8.63 2.00 -11.42
CA ILE A 4 -7.73 1.43 -10.39
C ILE A 4 -6.62 2.42 -10.01
N VAL A 5 -5.96 3.02 -11.00
CA VAL A 5 -4.89 3.99 -10.76
C VAL A 5 -5.42 5.29 -10.12
N GLU A 6 -6.60 5.72 -10.53
CA GLU A 6 -7.30 6.87 -9.93
C GLU A 6 -7.58 6.61 -8.44
N GLY A 7 -8.17 5.47 -8.10
CA GLY A 7 -8.45 5.07 -6.72
C GLY A 7 -7.16 4.99 -5.89
N LYS A 8 -6.11 4.36 -6.44
CA LYS A 8 -4.78 4.32 -5.80
C LYS A 8 -4.27 5.72 -5.45
N ILE A 9 -4.21 6.64 -6.43
CA ILE A 9 -3.66 7.99 -6.22
C ILE A 9 -4.52 8.77 -5.22
N LYS A 10 -5.86 8.70 -5.32
CA LYS A 10 -6.77 9.31 -4.35
C LYS A 10 -6.50 8.82 -2.93
N ASN A 11 -6.31 7.52 -2.74
CA ASN A 11 -6.04 6.93 -1.44
C ASN A 11 -4.66 7.30 -0.89
N MET A 12 -3.62 7.34 -1.73
CA MET A 12 -2.31 7.88 -1.36
C MET A 12 -2.42 9.32 -0.85
N LYS A 13 -3.12 10.19 -1.61
CA LYS A 13 -3.37 11.58 -1.23
C LYS A 13 -4.08 11.69 0.12
N VAL A 14 -5.12 10.88 0.35
CA VAL A 14 -5.86 10.86 1.62
C VAL A 14 -4.95 10.48 2.80
N VAL A 15 -4.02 9.54 2.61
CA VAL A 15 -3.05 9.18 3.66
C VAL A 15 -2.15 10.36 4.01
N LEU A 16 -1.59 11.07 3.00
CA LEU A 16 -0.76 12.25 3.22
C LEU A 16 -1.53 13.37 3.92
N GLN A 17 -2.74 13.69 3.44
CA GLN A 17 -3.59 14.72 4.02
C GLN A 17 -3.97 14.44 5.48
N LYS A 18 -4.33 13.18 5.79
CA LYS A 18 -4.64 12.78 7.17
C LYS A 18 -3.42 12.89 8.07
N TYR A 19 -2.24 12.49 7.58
CA TYR A 19 -1.01 12.59 8.36
C TYR A 19 -0.65 14.06 8.63
N GLN A 20 -0.62 14.91 7.61
CA GLN A 20 -0.34 16.35 7.73
C GLN A 20 -1.30 17.05 8.69
N ARG A 21 -2.61 16.73 8.63
CA ARG A 21 -3.60 17.32 9.57
C ARG A 21 -3.28 17.00 11.03
N ASN A 22 -2.74 15.80 11.31
CA ASN A 22 -2.32 15.39 12.65
C ASN A 22 -0.91 15.88 13.01
N HIS A 23 -0.16 16.39 12.03
CA HIS A 23 1.22 16.83 12.12
C HIS A 23 1.41 18.11 11.30
N PRO A 24 0.88 19.27 11.79
CA PRO A 24 0.89 20.53 11.04
C PRO A 24 2.30 21.05 10.73
N GLU A 25 3.30 20.59 11.47
CA GLU A 25 4.71 20.90 11.24
C GLU A 25 5.28 20.27 9.96
N MET A 26 4.58 19.29 9.39
CA MET A 26 5.00 18.59 8.17
C MET A 26 4.36 19.24 6.94
N CYS A 27 5.18 19.64 5.97
CA CYS A 27 4.75 20.24 4.72
C CYS A 27 4.68 19.19 3.61
N PHE A 28 3.46 18.77 3.23
CA PHE A 28 3.22 17.80 2.16
C PHE A 28 2.46 18.38 0.97
N GLU A 29 2.20 19.69 0.98
CA GLU A 29 1.41 20.38 -0.04
C GLU A 29 1.94 20.11 -1.46
N SER A 30 3.24 20.26 -1.69
CA SER A 30 3.85 20.04 -3.01
C SER A 30 3.68 18.61 -3.53
N PHE A 31 3.73 17.63 -2.65
CA PHE A 31 3.50 16.22 -3.02
C PHE A 31 2.02 15.97 -3.35
N ILE A 32 1.11 16.57 -2.59
CA ILE A 32 -0.33 16.49 -2.80
C ILE A 32 -0.70 17.16 -4.12
N GLU A 33 -0.15 18.35 -4.42
CA GLU A 33 -0.34 19.05 -5.69
C GLU A 33 0.17 18.24 -6.88
N GLU A 34 1.33 17.58 -6.76
CA GLU A 34 1.84 16.70 -7.80
C GLU A 34 0.90 15.53 -8.07
N LEU A 35 0.37 14.89 -7.02
CA LEU A 35 -0.62 13.83 -7.16
C LEU A 35 -1.92 14.34 -7.83
N ASP A 36 -2.35 15.57 -7.55
CA ASP A 36 -3.50 16.19 -8.21
C ASP A 36 -3.26 16.44 -9.69
N ILE A 37 -2.05 16.89 -10.07
CA ILE A 37 -1.66 17.03 -11.47
C ILE A 37 -1.73 15.68 -12.19
N LEU A 38 -1.22 14.61 -11.57
CA LEU A 38 -1.27 13.27 -12.14
C LEU A 38 -2.71 12.76 -12.31
N LEU A 39 -3.60 13.05 -11.35
CA LEU A 39 -5.03 12.75 -11.47
C LEU A 39 -5.68 13.49 -12.64
N GLN A 40 -5.30 14.74 -12.91
CA GLN A 40 -5.80 15.52 -14.06
C GLN A 40 -5.24 15.02 -15.41
N GLU A 41 -4.03 14.46 -15.41
CA GLU A 41 -3.43 13.85 -16.60
C GLU A 41 -4.02 12.48 -16.95
N LEU A 42 -4.46 11.71 -15.96
CA LEU A 42 -4.86 10.31 -16.10
C LEU A 42 -5.98 10.09 -17.16
N PRO A 43 -7.05 10.89 -17.24
CA PRO A 43 -8.09 10.72 -18.26
C PRO A 43 -7.56 10.81 -19.70
N ARG A 44 -6.49 11.55 -19.93
CA ARG A 44 -5.88 11.78 -21.25
C ARG A 44 -4.98 10.64 -21.72
N LYS A 45 -4.66 9.67 -20.86
CA LYS A 45 -3.82 8.52 -21.20
C LYS A 45 -4.65 7.50 -21.98
N GLU A 46 -4.25 7.17 -23.20
CA GLU A 46 -4.97 6.22 -24.06
C GLU A 46 -4.43 4.78 -23.94
N LYS A 47 -3.13 4.64 -23.70
CA LYS A 47 -2.45 3.34 -23.64
C LYS A 47 -2.25 2.89 -22.21
N VAL A 48 -2.45 1.59 -21.93
CA VAL A 48 -2.19 0.99 -20.60
C VAL A 48 -0.76 1.26 -20.13
N SER A 49 0.22 1.20 -21.02
CA SER A 49 1.62 1.53 -20.70
C SER A 49 1.82 2.97 -20.21
N SER A 50 1.05 3.92 -20.75
CA SER A 50 1.07 5.32 -20.28
C SER A 50 0.37 5.49 -18.94
N VAL A 51 -0.68 4.71 -18.68
CA VAL A 51 -1.34 4.65 -17.35
C VAL A 51 -0.40 4.06 -16.32
N PHE A 52 0.32 2.99 -16.68
CA PHE A 52 1.31 2.34 -15.82
C PHE A 52 2.49 3.27 -15.49
N GLY A 53 2.99 4.02 -16.48
CA GLY A 53 4.04 5.03 -16.26
C GLY A 53 3.58 6.17 -15.35
N LEU A 54 2.30 6.59 -15.42
CA LEU A 54 1.73 7.59 -14.54
C LEU A 54 1.58 7.04 -13.11
N GLU A 55 1.13 5.80 -12.96
CA GLU A 55 1.08 5.09 -11.68
C GLU A 55 2.46 5.03 -11.02
N GLY A 56 3.51 4.70 -11.79
CA GLY A 56 4.89 4.66 -11.28
C GLY A 56 5.38 6.02 -10.77
N ARG A 57 5.07 7.13 -11.48
CA ARG A 57 5.37 8.50 -11.02
C ARG A 57 4.64 8.80 -9.71
N ALA A 58 3.34 8.53 -9.64
CA ALA A 58 2.55 8.75 -8.43
C ALA A 58 3.11 7.96 -7.24
N SER A 59 3.51 6.71 -7.46
CA SER A 59 4.14 5.88 -6.44
C SER A 59 5.48 6.47 -5.97
N ALA A 60 6.32 6.96 -6.88
CA ALA A 60 7.60 7.58 -6.54
C ALA A 60 7.39 8.86 -5.69
N THR A 61 6.48 9.74 -6.11
CA THR A 61 6.11 10.95 -5.37
C THR A 61 5.58 10.61 -3.97
N TYR A 62 4.67 9.64 -3.88
CA TYR A 62 4.12 9.21 -2.61
C TYR A 62 5.18 8.64 -1.67
N TYR A 63 6.03 7.71 -2.12
CA TYR A 63 7.02 7.08 -1.26
C TYR A 63 8.15 8.02 -0.84
N SER A 64 8.50 9.02 -1.63
CA SER A 64 9.46 10.06 -1.22
C SER A 64 8.93 10.92 -0.07
N CYS A 65 7.61 11.13 -0.02
CA CYS A 65 6.94 11.79 1.09
C CYS A 65 6.73 10.84 2.28
N PHE A 66 6.32 9.60 2.02
CA PHE A 66 6.02 8.58 3.01
C PHE A 66 7.20 8.33 3.96
N GLY A 67 8.44 8.32 3.44
CA GLY A 67 9.65 8.19 4.25
C GLY A 67 9.77 9.25 5.35
N LYS A 68 9.29 10.47 5.10
CA LYS A 68 9.32 11.57 6.08
C LYS A 68 8.32 11.38 7.23
N MET A 69 7.38 10.45 7.11
CA MET A 69 6.37 10.18 8.13
C MET A 69 6.87 9.27 9.25
N PHE A 70 8.02 8.62 9.08
CA PHE A 70 8.63 7.77 10.12
C PHE A 70 9.40 8.62 11.12
N ARG A 71 9.10 8.43 12.42
CA ARG A 71 9.63 9.23 13.54
C ARG A 71 10.61 8.47 14.44
N LYS A 72 10.74 7.17 14.21
CA LYS A 72 11.55 6.25 15.00
C LYS A 72 12.80 5.82 14.24
N GLU A 73 13.57 4.94 14.85
CA GLU A 73 14.86 4.45 14.33
C GLU A 73 14.78 3.75 12.98
N LEU A 74 13.60 3.17 12.64
CA LEU A 74 13.43 2.49 11.37
C LEU A 74 13.22 3.52 10.26
N GLN A 75 14.24 3.68 9.43
CA GLN A 75 14.23 4.61 8.31
C GLN A 75 13.72 3.92 7.04
N PHE A 76 13.15 4.74 6.17
CA PHE A 76 12.69 4.36 4.85
C PHE A 76 13.09 5.48 3.88
N GLU A 77 13.88 5.13 2.88
CA GLU A 77 14.33 6.10 1.88
C GLU A 77 13.52 5.98 0.58
N PHE A 78 13.38 4.77 0.08
CA PHE A 78 12.60 4.46 -1.12
C PHE A 78 12.07 3.03 -1.11
N ARG A 79 11.07 2.77 -1.96
CA ARG A 79 10.45 1.43 -2.02
C ARG A 79 11.33 0.43 -2.76
N THR A 80 11.81 -0.59 -2.03
CA THR A 80 12.48 -1.78 -2.57
C THR A 80 11.60 -3.01 -2.37
N LYS A 81 11.49 -3.86 -3.39
CA LYS A 81 10.56 -5.01 -3.35
C LYS A 81 11.27 -6.34 -3.15
N HIS A 82 12.21 -6.65 -3.98
CA HIS A 82 12.92 -7.92 -4.03
C HIS A 82 14.41 -7.66 -4.30
N PRO A 83 15.27 -7.78 -3.29
CA PRO A 83 14.92 -7.96 -1.86
C PRO A 83 14.50 -6.65 -1.18
N PRO A 84 13.78 -6.71 -0.04
CA PRO A 84 13.61 -5.56 0.83
C PRO A 84 14.95 -5.21 1.49
N LEU A 85 15.38 -3.94 1.39
CA LEU A 85 16.70 -3.51 1.86
C LEU A 85 16.69 -2.88 3.25
N ASP A 86 15.52 -2.63 3.82
CA ASP A 86 15.32 -2.07 5.16
C ASP A 86 14.08 -2.69 5.83
N PRO A 87 13.95 -2.52 7.17
CA PRO A 87 12.83 -3.06 7.94
C PRO A 87 11.45 -2.60 7.47
N VAL A 88 11.31 -1.33 7.08
CA VAL A 88 10.01 -0.80 6.62
C VAL A 88 9.60 -1.47 5.31
N ASN A 89 10.55 -1.64 4.37
CA ASN A 89 10.32 -2.38 3.13
C ASN A 89 9.98 -3.85 3.37
N ALA A 90 10.55 -4.49 4.40
CA ALA A 90 10.20 -5.84 4.80
C ALA A 90 8.74 -5.93 5.29
N LEU A 91 8.31 -5.00 6.16
CA LEU A 91 6.92 -4.93 6.64
C LEU A 91 5.93 -4.63 5.50
N LEU A 92 6.24 -3.68 4.62
CA LEU A 92 5.41 -3.37 3.44
C LEU A 92 5.26 -4.60 2.54
N SER A 93 6.36 -5.32 2.27
CA SER A 93 6.33 -6.51 1.42
C SER A 93 5.49 -7.63 2.04
N LEU A 94 5.62 -7.86 3.35
CA LEU A 94 4.81 -8.83 4.08
C LEU A 94 3.32 -8.45 4.04
N GLY A 95 2.99 -7.20 4.34
CA GLY A 95 1.61 -6.70 4.30
C GLY A 95 0.97 -6.80 2.91
N TYR A 96 1.73 -6.47 1.86
CA TYR A 96 1.23 -6.61 0.49
C TYR A 96 1.03 -8.07 0.08
N THR A 97 1.87 -8.98 0.57
CA THR A 97 1.65 -10.41 0.34
C THR A 97 0.36 -10.89 1.00
N LEU A 98 0.08 -10.46 2.23
CA LEU A 98 -1.15 -10.85 2.93
C LEU A 98 -2.39 -10.35 2.20
N ILE A 99 -2.46 -9.06 1.87
CA ILE A 99 -3.64 -8.50 1.18
C ILE A 99 -3.81 -9.08 -0.23
N THR A 100 -2.71 -9.40 -0.92
CA THR A 100 -2.77 -10.06 -2.24
C THR A 100 -3.40 -11.45 -2.11
N ASN A 101 -3.03 -12.22 -1.10
CA ASN A 101 -3.59 -13.55 -0.87
C ASN A 101 -5.08 -13.50 -0.47
N GLU A 102 -5.51 -12.52 0.33
CA GLU A 102 -6.92 -12.30 0.63
C GLU A 102 -7.70 -11.92 -0.64
N MET A 103 -7.17 -11.00 -1.44
CA MET A 103 -7.78 -10.60 -2.69
C MET A 103 -7.85 -11.75 -3.71
N LEU A 104 -6.80 -12.57 -3.80
CA LEU A 104 -6.79 -13.77 -4.64
C LEU A 104 -7.91 -14.72 -4.22
N SER A 105 -8.06 -14.96 -2.93
CA SER A 105 -9.13 -15.82 -2.39
C SER A 105 -10.51 -15.25 -2.71
N ALA A 106 -10.71 -13.94 -2.59
CA ALA A 106 -11.96 -13.27 -2.94
C ALA A 106 -12.28 -13.39 -4.44
N VAL A 107 -11.31 -13.10 -5.31
CA VAL A 107 -11.46 -13.19 -6.78
C VAL A 107 -11.85 -14.60 -7.22
N VAL A 108 -11.17 -15.62 -6.67
CA VAL A 108 -11.46 -17.03 -6.97
C VAL A 108 -12.85 -17.44 -6.44
N SER A 109 -13.23 -17.00 -5.23
CA SER A 109 -14.53 -17.34 -4.63
C SER A 109 -15.73 -16.81 -5.41
N ILE A 110 -15.54 -15.69 -6.13
CA ILE A 110 -16.58 -15.10 -7.00
C ILE A 110 -16.59 -15.75 -8.39
N GLY A 111 -15.55 -16.54 -8.74
CA GLY A 111 -15.44 -17.25 -10.01
C GLY A 111 -14.72 -16.48 -11.11
N PHE A 112 -14.01 -15.40 -10.80
CA PHE A 112 -13.17 -14.70 -11.77
C PHE A 112 -11.84 -15.44 -11.98
N ASP A 113 -11.28 -15.31 -13.20
CA ASP A 113 -9.93 -15.77 -13.50
C ASP A 113 -8.91 -14.79 -12.90
N PRO A 114 -8.07 -15.21 -11.91
CA PRO A 114 -7.12 -14.33 -11.25
C PRO A 114 -5.95 -13.88 -12.14
N TYR A 115 -5.73 -14.54 -13.27
CA TYR A 115 -4.58 -14.26 -14.14
C TYR A 115 -4.84 -13.17 -15.19
N ILE A 116 -6.10 -12.78 -15.39
CA ILE A 116 -6.50 -11.75 -16.37
C ILE A 116 -6.65 -10.41 -15.66
N GLY A 117 -5.61 -9.56 -15.75
CA GLY A 117 -5.61 -8.20 -15.20
C GLY A 117 -5.94 -7.12 -16.22
N PHE A 118 -6.13 -5.90 -15.75
CA PHE A 118 -6.43 -4.69 -16.56
C PHE A 118 -5.24 -3.72 -16.65
N LEU A 119 -4.42 -3.65 -15.61
CA LEU A 119 -3.23 -2.80 -15.50
C LEU A 119 -1.97 -3.64 -15.67
N HIS A 120 -1.86 -4.73 -14.89
CA HIS A 120 -0.79 -5.69 -15.04
C HIS A 120 -1.09 -6.63 -16.20
N GLY A 121 -0.16 -6.74 -17.14
CA GLY A 121 -0.28 -7.66 -18.27
C GLY A 121 -0.32 -9.13 -17.83
N ILE A 122 -0.76 -10.01 -18.71
CA ILE A 122 -0.78 -11.45 -18.48
C ILE A 122 0.67 -11.95 -18.46
N GLU A 123 1.04 -12.63 -17.40
CA GLU A 123 2.34 -13.26 -17.20
C GLU A 123 2.15 -14.62 -16.54
N TYR A 124 2.92 -15.61 -16.98
CA TYR A 124 2.77 -16.98 -16.47
C TYR A 124 2.91 -17.05 -14.94
N GLY A 125 1.90 -17.63 -14.29
CA GLY A 125 1.88 -17.80 -12.83
C GLY A 125 1.63 -16.52 -12.01
N ARG A 126 1.43 -15.36 -12.63
CA ARG A 126 1.17 -14.10 -11.92
C ARG A 126 -0.32 -13.80 -11.83
N PRO A 127 -0.90 -13.73 -10.62
CA PRO A 127 -2.31 -13.38 -10.44
C PRO A 127 -2.54 -11.87 -10.66
N SER A 128 -2.60 -11.45 -11.93
CA SER A 128 -2.64 -10.05 -12.33
C SER A 128 -3.88 -9.31 -11.84
N LEU A 129 -5.06 -9.97 -11.79
CA LEU A 129 -6.30 -9.33 -11.32
C LEU A 129 -6.25 -8.97 -9.83
N PRO A 130 -5.88 -9.88 -8.90
CA PRO A 130 -5.64 -9.50 -7.51
C PRO A 130 -4.63 -8.37 -7.34
N LEU A 131 -3.52 -8.39 -8.10
CA LEU A 131 -2.51 -7.32 -8.04
C LEU A 131 -3.07 -5.97 -8.49
N ASP A 132 -3.94 -5.94 -9.49
CA ASP A 132 -4.63 -4.73 -9.92
C ASP A 132 -5.58 -4.21 -8.84
N LEU A 133 -6.41 -5.10 -8.30
CA LEU A 133 -7.44 -4.71 -7.32
C LEU A 133 -6.84 -4.20 -6.01
N ILE A 134 -5.74 -4.80 -5.53
CA ILE A 134 -5.11 -4.33 -4.28
C ILE A 134 -4.47 -2.95 -4.41
N GLU A 135 -4.25 -2.41 -5.62
CA GLU A 135 -3.61 -1.10 -5.76
C GLU A 135 -4.35 0.00 -4.99
N GLU A 136 -5.68 -0.04 -4.95
CA GLU A 136 -6.49 0.92 -4.19
C GLU A 136 -6.38 0.73 -2.67
N PHE A 137 -6.09 -0.49 -2.21
CA PHE A 137 -6.07 -0.87 -0.80
C PHE A 137 -4.69 -0.77 -0.16
N ARG A 138 -3.61 -0.68 -0.93
CA ARG A 138 -2.23 -0.63 -0.41
C ARG A 138 -2.03 0.50 0.59
N ALA A 139 -2.33 1.73 0.19
CA ALA A 139 -2.09 2.90 1.04
C ALA A 139 -3.00 2.92 2.29
N PRO A 140 -4.33 2.75 2.20
CA PRO A 140 -5.21 2.84 3.36
C PRO A 140 -5.07 1.67 4.33
N ILE A 141 -4.67 0.48 3.89
CA ILE A 141 -4.54 -0.70 4.74
C ILE A 141 -3.08 -0.88 5.17
N VAL A 142 -2.20 -1.22 4.23
CA VAL A 142 -0.85 -1.70 4.55
C VAL A 142 0.09 -0.56 4.93
N ASP A 143 0.14 0.53 4.14
CA ASP A 143 1.09 1.61 4.41
C ASP A 143 0.77 2.29 5.75
N ARG A 144 -0.51 2.56 6.02
CA ARG A 144 -0.95 3.09 7.31
C ARG A 144 -0.66 2.13 8.47
N LEU A 145 -0.85 0.82 8.28
CA LEU A 145 -0.52 -0.19 9.29
C LEU A 145 0.98 -0.16 9.62
N VAL A 146 1.84 -0.17 8.60
CA VAL A 146 3.30 -0.14 8.78
C VAL A 146 3.74 1.14 9.47
N LEU A 147 3.19 2.29 9.03
CA LEU A 147 3.45 3.58 9.67
C LEU A 147 3.07 3.57 11.15
N GLU A 148 1.93 3.00 11.50
CA GLU A 148 1.46 2.88 12.87
C GLU A 148 2.35 1.96 13.70
N ILE A 149 2.70 0.78 13.19
CA ILE A 149 3.58 -0.19 13.86
C ILE A 149 4.94 0.46 14.21
N VAL A 150 5.54 1.13 13.23
CA VAL A 150 6.86 1.75 13.41
C VAL A 150 6.78 2.95 14.34
N ASN A 151 5.85 3.89 14.12
CA ASN A 151 5.77 5.11 14.90
C ASN A 151 5.33 4.89 16.35
N LYS A 152 4.55 3.84 16.62
CA LYS A 152 4.23 3.42 18.00
C LYS A 152 5.34 2.57 18.66
N GLY A 153 6.35 2.14 17.89
CA GLY A 153 7.41 1.28 18.39
C GLY A 153 6.90 -0.12 18.77
N ILE A 154 5.89 -0.62 18.04
CA ILE A 154 5.36 -1.99 18.23
C ILE A 154 6.38 -3.01 17.75
N LEU A 155 7.12 -2.69 16.70
CA LEU A 155 8.29 -3.42 16.20
C LEU A 155 9.46 -2.45 16.10
N GLY A 156 10.65 -2.90 16.50
CA GLY A 156 11.89 -2.13 16.49
C GLY A 156 13.00 -2.80 15.67
N SER A 157 14.19 -2.21 15.65
CA SER A 157 15.34 -2.72 14.88
C SER A 157 15.71 -4.16 15.22
N ASP A 158 15.60 -4.53 16.50
CA ASP A 158 15.95 -5.87 17.00
C ASP A 158 15.02 -6.99 16.51
N ASP A 159 13.85 -6.64 15.97
CA ASP A 159 12.87 -7.60 15.45
C ASP A 159 13.21 -8.10 14.05
N PHE A 160 14.23 -7.54 13.42
CA PHE A 160 14.63 -7.89 12.06
C PHE A 160 15.98 -8.58 12.04
N GLU A 161 16.20 -9.35 10.99
CA GLU A 161 17.47 -9.94 10.61
C GLU A 161 17.89 -9.45 9.23
N LYS A 162 19.16 -9.13 9.08
CA LYS A 162 19.76 -8.75 7.80
C LYS A 162 20.57 -9.92 7.28
N THR A 163 20.25 -10.38 6.07
CA THR A 163 20.95 -11.44 5.37
C THR A 163 21.51 -10.91 4.04
N GLU A 164 22.24 -11.75 3.29
CA GLU A 164 22.65 -11.42 1.91
C GLU A 164 21.43 -11.26 0.97
N GLU A 165 20.32 -11.93 1.30
CA GLU A 165 19.08 -11.89 0.53
C GLU A 165 18.14 -10.71 0.89
N GLY A 166 18.52 -9.86 1.86
CA GLY A 166 17.76 -8.70 2.29
C GLY A 166 17.49 -8.64 3.78
N VAL A 167 16.51 -7.80 4.16
CA VAL A 167 16.07 -7.61 5.54
C VAL A 167 14.72 -8.32 5.74
N PHE A 168 14.63 -9.14 6.77
CA PHE A 168 13.44 -9.93 7.05
C PHE A 168 12.99 -9.79 8.50
N LEU A 169 11.69 -9.87 8.73
CA LEU A 169 11.11 -9.91 10.07
C LEU A 169 11.35 -11.30 10.68
N LYS A 170 11.92 -11.35 11.89
CA LYS A 170 12.16 -12.59 12.63
C LYS A 170 10.85 -13.35 12.90
N GLU A 171 10.92 -14.63 13.19
CA GLU A 171 9.74 -15.50 13.35
C GLU A 171 8.82 -15.05 14.49
N SER A 172 9.38 -14.77 15.67
CA SER A 172 8.60 -14.37 16.84
C SER A 172 7.84 -13.05 16.60
N PRO A 173 8.46 -11.96 16.10
CA PRO A 173 7.78 -10.70 15.78
C PRO A 173 6.73 -10.80 14.66
N ARG A 174 6.78 -11.81 13.79
CA ARG A 174 5.75 -12.04 12.76
C ARG A 174 4.35 -12.20 13.36
N LYS A 175 4.24 -12.87 14.52
CA LYS A 175 2.95 -13.01 15.22
C LYS A 175 2.37 -11.66 15.62
N THR A 176 3.23 -10.74 16.08
CA THR A 176 2.83 -9.37 16.40
C THR A 176 2.33 -8.64 15.15
N PHE A 177 3.06 -8.73 14.03
CA PHE A 177 2.63 -8.12 12.78
C PHE A 177 1.27 -8.67 12.31
N PHE A 178 1.07 -9.98 12.32
CA PHE A 178 -0.20 -10.61 11.94
C PHE A 178 -1.34 -10.16 12.85
N THR A 179 -1.10 -10.04 14.16
CA THR A 179 -2.12 -9.52 15.09
C THR A 179 -2.51 -8.08 14.76
N GLN A 180 -1.56 -7.22 14.40
CA GLN A 180 -1.85 -5.84 14.01
C GLN A 180 -2.55 -5.77 12.64
N TYR A 181 -2.17 -6.64 11.70
CA TYR A 181 -2.84 -6.78 10.41
C TYR A 181 -4.31 -7.20 10.59
N GLU A 182 -4.58 -8.24 11.38
CA GLU A 182 -5.94 -8.67 11.69
C GLU A 182 -6.79 -7.54 12.31
N LYS A 183 -6.23 -6.81 13.28
CA LYS A 183 -6.92 -5.65 13.87
C LYS A 183 -7.26 -4.61 12.81
N ARG A 184 -6.33 -4.33 11.88
CA ARG A 184 -6.55 -3.40 10.77
C ARG A 184 -7.67 -3.88 9.86
N MET A 185 -7.70 -5.15 9.48
CA MET A 185 -8.70 -5.73 8.59
C MET A 185 -10.11 -5.74 9.21
N LEU A 186 -10.22 -5.82 10.53
CA LEU A 186 -11.47 -5.81 11.29
C LEU A 186 -11.85 -4.41 11.82
N GLU A 187 -11.07 -3.37 11.51
CA GLU A 187 -11.38 -1.99 11.92
C GLU A 187 -12.74 -1.56 11.34
N THR A 188 -13.61 -1.03 12.21
CA THR A 188 -14.92 -0.54 11.79
C THR A 188 -14.78 0.68 10.87
N LEU A 189 -15.40 0.61 9.73
CA LEU A 189 -15.44 1.64 8.70
C LEU A 189 -16.89 2.00 8.38
N GLN A 190 -17.09 3.21 7.84
CA GLN A 190 -18.34 3.60 7.21
C GLN A 190 -18.28 3.20 5.74
N ASN A 191 -19.24 2.40 5.27
CA ASN A 191 -19.37 2.08 3.85
C ASN A 191 -19.67 3.37 3.08
N PRO A 192 -18.88 3.73 2.06
CA PRO A 192 -19.07 4.97 1.31
C PRO A 192 -20.37 5.02 0.53
N ASP A 193 -20.97 3.87 0.18
CA ASP A 193 -22.17 3.78 -0.66
C ASP A 193 -23.46 4.00 0.13
N ASP A 194 -23.56 3.43 1.32
CA ASP A 194 -24.80 3.45 2.12
C ASP A 194 -24.63 3.94 3.56
N GLY A 195 -23.40 4.24 3.99
CA GLY A 195 -23.06 4.72 5.33
C GLY A 195 -23.21 3.67 6.44
N THR A 196 -23.41 2.40 6.11
CA THR A 196 -23.48 1.32 7.10
C THR A 196 -22.11 1.00 7.69
N GLU A 197 -22.08 0.44 8.89
CA GLU A 197 -20.84 -0.03 9.47
C GLU A 197 -20.36 -1.31 8.78
N THR A 198 -19.10 -1.30 8.40
CA THR A 198 -18.42 -2.40 7.71
C THR A 198 -16.97 -2.53 8.20
N ASN A 199 -16.17 -3.37 7.56
CA ASN A 199 -14.73 -3.45 7.75
C ASN A 199 -14.05 -3.78 6.41
N TRP A 200 -12.70 -3.72 6.36
CA TRP A 200 -11.95 -3.91 5.13
C TRP A 200 -12.21 -5.25 4.42
N ARG A 201 -12.59 -6.32 5.16
CA ARG A 201 -12.91 -7.64 4.56
C ARG A 201 -14.32 -7.73 3.99
N LYS A 202 -15.20 -6.80 4.34
CA LYS A 202 -16.60 -6.80 3.91
C LYS A 202 -16.89 -5.68 2.92
N LEU A 203 -15.95 -4.75 2.75
CA LEU A 203 -16.02 -3.67 1.78
C LEU A 203 -15.69 -4.17 0.38
#